data_1f360e9ace2a5a41d16c63e69c45768a
#
_entry.id   1f360e9ace2a5a41d16c63e69c45768a
#
_cell.length_a   1.000
_cell.length_b   1.000
_cell.length_c   1.000
_cell.angle_alpha   90.00
_cell.angle_beta   90.00
_cell.angle_gamma   90.00
#
_symmetry.space_group_name_H-M   'P 1'
#
loop_
_entity.id
_entity.type
_entity.pdbx_description
1 polymer ?
#
loop_
_entity_poly.entity_id
_entity_poly.type
_entity_poly.pdbx_seq_one_letter_code
_entity_poly.pdbx_strand_id
1 'polypeptide(L)'
;TREMIGEVSCDNFKLEDSAIGISNTTQLLKLIGITSSELLLSYVKNNKQFVKLIISDTQFTVDYALADILTIPKAGSYTGPDEFNLVTELTEEHITALIKAKSALPESTIVIFQQSFSLDNDFQVELVFGGDIEYANKVSYCLTNFEQNNVSTDFRLGFSSELLKEILTVNRNSVKTKMSLNLEGLMKLEFLTSEGIKSTYYIVKKDI
;
A
#
# COMPACT_ATOMS: atom_id res chain seq x y z
N THR A 1 -14.39 -3.25 -10.55
CA THR A 1 -13.28 -2.30 -10.75
C THR A 1 -12.20 -2.59 -9.71
N ARG A 2 -10.95 -2.77 -10.15
CA ARG A 2 -9.82 -2.94 -9.22
C ARG A 2 -9.42 -1.55 -8.73
N GLU A 3 -9.57 -1.30 -7.44
CA GLU A 3 -9.24 -0.01 -6.83
C GLU A 3 -7.74 0.12 -6.52
N MET A 4 -7.02 -1.00 -6.43
CA MET A 4 -5.60 -1.03 -6.05
C MET A 4 -4.86 -2.16 -6.76
N ILE A 5 -3.59 -1.92 -7.08
CA ILE A 5 -2.59 -2.93 -7.43
C ILE A 5 -1.42 -2.76 -6.44
N GLY A 6 -0.97 -3.86 -5.85
CA GLY A 6 0.20 -3.88 -4.98
C GLY A 6 1.25 -4.87 -5.50
N GLU A 7 2.51 -4.46 -5.46
CA GLU A 7 3.66 -5.27 -5.81
C GLU A 7 4.67 -5.23 -4.66
N VAL A 8 5.21 -6.39 -4.30
CA VAL A 8 6.26 -6.51 -3.29
C VAL A 8 7.44 -7.27 -3.89
N SER A 9 8.63 -6.73 -3.77
CA SER A 9 9.87 -7.37 -4.18
C SER A 9 10.82 -7.52 -3.00
N CYS A 10 11.49 -8.68 -2.94
CA CYS A 10 12.48 -9.00 -1.93
C CYS A 10 13.67 -9.70 -2.59
N ASP A 11 14.83 -9.03 -2.63
CA ASP A 11 16.02 -9.54 -3.30
C ASP A 11 16.66 -10.71 -2.53
N ASN A 12 16.39 -10.82 -1.24
CA ASN A 12 16.93 -11.86 -0.35
C ASN A 12 16.10 -13.15 -0.33
N PHE A 13 14.90 -13.13 -0.91
CA PHE A 13 14.06 -14.31 -1.01
C PHE A 13 14.06 -14.85 -2.44
N LYS A 14 14.80 -15.95 -2.65
CA LYS A 14 14.88 -16.61 -3.98
C LYS A 14 14.10 -17.92 -3.92
N LEU A 15 13.00 -17.98 -4.63
CA LEU A 15 12.44 -19.26 -5.07
C LEU A 15 13.13 -19.65 -6.38
N GLU A 16 13.58 -20.93 -6.48
CA GLU A 16 14.05 -21.46 -7.77
C GLU A 16 13.03 -21.10 -8.87
N ASP A 17 13.47 -20.64 -10.03
CA ASP A 17 12.72 -20.12 -11.20
C ASP A 17 11.25 -20.60 -11.37
N SER A 18 10.44 -20.44 -10.34
CA SER A 18 9.07 -20.91 -10.28
C SER A 18 8.24 -20.04 -9.33
N ALA A 19 6.95 -20.07 -9.53
CA ALA A 19 5.99 -19.33 -8.71
C ALA A 19 5.18 -20.30 -7.83
N ILE A 20 4.70 -19.80 -6.68
CA ILE A 20 3.77 -20.52 -5.81
C ILE A 20 2.41 -19.83 -5.81
N GLY A 21 1.34 -20.62 -5.78
CA GLY A 21 -0.03 -20.13 -5.71
C GLY A 21 -0.56 -20.10 -4.28
N ILE A 22 -0.91 -18.93 -3.76
CA ILE A 22 -1.53 -18.76 -2.46
C ILE A 22 -2.97 -18.28 -2.67
N SER A 23 -3.94 -19.15 -2.39
CA SER A 23 -5.37 -18.85 -2.58
C SER A 23 -6.00 -18.12 -1.38
N ASN A 24 -5.44 -18.30 -0.18
CA ASN A 24 -5.97 -17.74 1.06
C ASN A 24 -4.84 -17.14 1.92
N THR A 25 -4.49 -15.89 1.63
CA THR A 25 -3.45 -15.16 2.37
C THR A 25 -3.81 -14.93 3.83
N THR A 26 -5.10 -14.73 4.14
CA THR A 26 -5.57 -14.55 5.54
C THR A 26 -5.32 -15.81 6.37
N GLN A 27 -5.59 -16.99 5.81
CA GLN A 27 -5.31 -18.25 6.49
C GLN A 27 -3.81 -18.47 6.66
N LEU A 28 -3.02 -18.20 5.62
CA LEU A 28 -1.56 -18.31 5.69
C LEU A 28 -0.98 -17.41 6.79
N LEU A 29 -1.41 -16.15 6.87
CA LEU A 29 -0.98 -15.21 7.91
C LEU A 29 -1.32 -15.72 9.33
N LYS A 30 -2.53 -16.27 9.53
CA LYS A 30 -2.91 -16.85 10.82
C LYS A 30 -2.04 -18.06 11.19
N LEU A 31 -1.68 -18.89 10.22
CA LEU A 31 -0.81 -20.06 10.44
C LEU A 31 0.63 -19.64 10.72
N ILE A 32 1.16 -18.64 10.04
CA ILE A 32 2.48 -18.06 10.37
C ILE A 32 2.44 -17.42 11.77
N GLY A 33 1.33 -16.82 12.15
CA GLY A 33 1.19 -16.15 13.46
C GLY A 33 1.24 -17.07 14.69
N ILE A 34 1.16 -18.40 14.53
CA ILE A 34 1.35 -19.35 15.63
C ILE A 34 2.81 -19.78 15.81
N THR A 35 3.68 -19.45 14.86
CA THR A 35 5.09 -19.83 14.87
C THR A 35 5.95 -18.72 15.48
N SER A 36 7.19 -19.04 15.83
CA SER A 36 8.17 -18.10 16.36
C SER A 36 8.78 -17.21 15.26
N SER A 37 9.70 -16.31 15.65
CA SER A 37 10.37 -15.41 14.71
C SER A 37 11.42 -16.09 13.81
N GLU A 38 11.95 -17.25 14.21
CA GLU A 38 12.92 -18.02 13.43
C GLU A 38 12.22 -19.15 12.69
N LEU A 39 11.97 -18.94 11.39
CA LEU A 39 11.22 -19.87 10.56
C LEU A 39 12.13 -20.58 9.57
N LEU A 40 11.95 -21.89 9.46
CA LEU A 40 12.45 -22.69 8.35
C LEU A 40 11.32 -22.89 7.35
N LEU A 41 11.58 -22.48 6.10
CA LEU A 41 10.65 -22.66 5.00
C LEU A 41 11.17 -23.77 4.08
N SER A 42 10.30 -24.72 3.80
CA SER A 42 10.56 -25.76 2.79
C SER A 42 9.27 -26.01 1.97
N TYR A 43 9.40 -26.73 0.89
CA TYR A 43 8.26 -26.98 -0.01
C TYR A 43 8.29 -28.38 -0.59
N VAL A 44 7.11 -28.88 -0.92
CA VAL A 44 6.92 -30.15 -1.62
C VAL A 44 6.51 -29.87 -3.06
N LYS A 45 7.19 -30.54 -4.01
CA LYS A 45 6.85 -30.53 -5.44
C LYS A 45 6.15 -31.84 -5.81
N ASN A 46 5.18 -31.74 -6.70
CA ASN A 46 4.62 -32.86 -7.44
C ASN A 46 4.63 -32.51 -8.94
N ASN A 47 5.24 -33.33 -9.77
CA ASN A 47 5.35 -33.11 -11.22
C ASN A 47 5.81 -31.68 -11.59
N LYS A 48 6.86 -31.16 -10.95
CA LYS A 48 7.41 -29.79 -11.10
C LYS A 48 6.53 -28.65 -10.58
N GLN A 49 5.35 -28.91 -10.01
CA GLN A 49 4.51 -27.90 -9.35
C GLN A 49 4.72 -27.93 -7.85
N PHE A 50 4.76 -26.76 -7.23
CA PHE A 50 4.72 -26.64 -5.79
C PHE A 50 3.30 -26.96 -5.29
N VAL A 51 3.16 -27.93 -4.41
CA VAL A 51 1.86 -28.35 -3.89
C VAL A 51 1.69 -28.06 -2.40
N LYS A 52 2.80 -27.87 -1.68
CA LYS A 52 2.76 -27.58 -0.25
C LYS A 52 3.93 -26.69 0.15
N LEU A 53 3.64 -25.72 1.01
CA LEU A 53 4.62 -24.94 1.76
C LEU A 53 4.66 -25.50 3.19
N ILE A 54 5.85 -25.85 3.66
CA ILE A 54 6.07 -26.29 5.04
C ILE A 54 6.77 -25.16 5.76
N ILE A 55 6.18 -24.70 6.86
CA ILE A 55 6.67 -23.64 7.73
C ILE A 55 6.92 -24.26 9.09
N SER A 56 8.14 -24.27 9.57
CA SER A 56 8.46 -24.89 10.84
C SER A 56 9.35 -23.99 11.71
N ASP A 57 9.18 -24.13 13.00
CA ASP A 57 10.05 -23.60 14.04
C ASP A 57 10.44 -24.73 15.00
N THR A 58 10.91 -24.39 16.19
CA THR A 58 11.28 -25.36 17.23
C THR A 58 10.11 -26.12 17.85
N GLN A 59 8.87 -25.60 17.71
CA GLN A 59 7.67 -26.15 18.36
C GLN A 59 6.59 -26.58 17.38
N PHE A 60 6.46 -25.87 16.26
CA PHE A 60 5.38 -26.07 15.30
C PHE A 60 5.91 -26.48 13.93
N THR A 61 5.16 -27.32 13.26
CA THR A 61 5.29 -27.56 11.83
C THR A 61 3.93 -27.36 11.18
N VAL A 62 3.85 -26.43 10.27
CA VAL A 62 2.63 -26.06 9.54
C VAL A 62 2.76 -26.51 8.10
N ASP A 63 1.85 -27.36 7.67
CA ASP A 63 1.68 -27.76 6.27
C ASP A 63 0.60 -26.91 5.62
N TYR A 64 0.99 -25.99 4.73
CA TYR A 64 0.06 -25.16 3.98
C TYR A 64 -0.09 -25.68 2.55
N ALA A 65 -1.31 -26.06 2.16
CA ALA A 65 -1.60 -26.49 0.79
C ALA A 65 -1.56 -25.29 -0.17
N LEU A 66 -0.76 -25.41 -1.21
CA LEU A 66 -0.66 -24.40 -2.27
C LEU A 66 -1.72 -24.65 -3.34
N ALA A 67 -2.25 -23.59 -3.89
CA ALA A 67 -3.15 -23.66 -5.03
C ALA A 67 -2.37 -23.88 -6.34
N ASP A 68 -3.04 -24.50 -7.31
CA ASP A 68 -2.51 -24.54 -8.67
C ASP A 68 -2.40 -23.08 -9.18
N ILE A 69 -1.20 -22.72 -9.63
CA ILE A 69 -0.92 -21.37 -10.12
C ILE A 69 -1.82 -20.97 -11.31
N LEU A 70 -2.31 -21.94 -12.07
CA LEU A 70 -3.25 -21.69 -13.16
C LEU A 70 -4.63 -21.24 -12.68
N THR A 71 -4.98 -21.55 -11.43
CA THR A 71 -6.26 -21.14 -10.82
C THR A 71 -6.16 -19.77 -10.13
N ILE A 72 -4.96 -19.26 -9.91
CA ILE A 72 -4.75 -17.93 -9.31
C ILE A 72 -4.95 -16.87 -10.39
N PRO A 73 -5.88 -15.92 -10.19
CA PRO A 73 -6.04 -14.81 -11.12
C PRO A 73 -4.73 -14.03 -11.24
N LYS A 74 -4.21 -13.91 -12.45
CA LYS A 74 -3.02 -13.07 -12.66
C LYS A 74 -3.37 -11.64 -12.30
N ALA A 75 -2.56 -11.03 -11.46
CA ALA A 75 -2.61 -9.58 -11.29
C ALA A 75 -2.36 -8.93 -12.66
N GLY A 76 -3.17 -7.94 -13.02
CA GLY A 76 -2.87 -7.14 -14.19
C GLY A 76 -1.53 -6.43 -13.95
N SER A 77 -0.69 -6.38 -14.97
CA SER A 77 0.47 -5.49 -14.91
C SER A 77 -0.02 -4.05 -14.88
N TYR A 78 0.66 -3.23 -14.09
CA TYR A 78 0.43 -1.79 -14.14
C TYR A 78 0.82 -1.26 -15.53
N THR A 79 -0.10 -0.57 -16.19
CA THR A 79 0.09 0.05 -17.51
C THR A 79 -0.23 1.55 -17.46
N GLY A 80 -0.18 2.17 -16.29
CA GLY A 80 -0.49 3.57 -16.09
C GLY A 80 0.68 4.51 -16.45
N PRO A 81 0.52 5.82 -16.19
CA PRO A 81 1.53 6.81 -16.51
C PRO A 81 2.82 6.57 -15.71
N ASP A 82 3.97 6.77 -16.37
CA ASP A 82 5.28 6.73 -15.74
C ASP A 82 5.61 8.08 -15.05
N GLU A 83 4.94 9.16 -15.44
CA GLU A 83 5.14 10.49 -14.91
C GLU A 83 4.10 10.88 -13.88
N PHE A 84 4.56 11.49 -12.79
CA PHE A 84 3.74 11.99 -11.71
C PHE A 84 3.95 13.49 -11.55
N ASN A 85 2.83 14.21 -11.34
CA ASN A 85 2.84 15.66 -11.22
C ASN A 85 3.37 16.15 -9.87
N LEU A 86 3.10 15.39 -8.81
CA LEU A 86 3.48 15.73 -7.45
C LEU A 86 4.17 14.55 -6.80
N VAL A 87 5.32 14.80 -6.22
CA VAL A 87 6.13 13.77 -5.54
C VAL A 87 6.61 14.31 -4.21
N THR A 88 6.46 13.52 -3.14
CA THR A 88 6.95 13.87 -1.80
C THR A 88 7.44 12.64 -1.05
N GLU A 89 8.36 12.83 -0.11
CA GLU A 89 8.72 11.81 0.88
C GLU A 89 7.86 11.97 2.13
N LEU A 90 7.28 10.87 2.60
CA LEU A 90 6.51 10.82 3.83
C LEU A 90 7.42 10.43 4.99
N THR A 91 7.48 11.27 6.01
CA THR A 91 8.15 10.95 7.27
C THR A 91 7.27 10.03 8.13
N GLU A 92 7.84 9.44 9.18
CA GLU A 92 7.09 8.67 10.17
C GLU A 92 5.99 9.51 10.84
N GLU A 93 6.25 10.81 11.06
CA GLU A 93 5.26 11.75 11.60
C GLU A 93 4.08 11.93 10.65
N HIS A 94 4.35 12.11 9.34
CA HIS A 94 3.31 12.20 8.32
C HIS A 94 2.45 10.92 8.31
N ILE A 95 3.08 9.75 8.26
CA ILE A 95 2.39 8.44 8.26
C ILE A 95 1.51 8.30 9.49
N THR A 96 2.06 8.60 10.67
CA THR A 96 1.32 8.53 11.94
C THR A 96 0.14 9.50 11.97
N ALA A 97 0.31 10.73 11.49
CA ALA A 97 -0.75 11.73 11.43
C ALA A 97 -1.89 11.30 10.51
N LEU A 98 -1.59 10.77 9.32
CA LEU A 98 -2.58 10.29 8.36
C LEU A 98 -3.39 9.10 8.89
N ILE A 99 -2.71 8.13 9.54
CA ILE A 99 -3.38 6.99 10.19
C ILE A 99 -4.31 7.48 11.31
N LYS A 100 -3.87 8.44 12.14
CA LYS A 100 -4.69 9.03 13.21
C LYS A 100 -5.87 9.80 12.65
N ALA A 101 -5.69 10.60 11.60
CA ALA A 101 -6.76 11.37 10.96
C ALA A 101 -7.89 10.47 10.48
N LYS A 102 -7.57 9.40 9.73
CA LYS A 102 -8.57 8.41 9.31
C LYS A 102 -9.19 7.67 10.49
N SER A 103 -8.42 7.36 11.54
CA SER A 103 -8.94 6.65 12.71
C SER A 103 -9.90 7.49 13.55
N ALA A 104 -9.76 8.83 13.52
CA ALA A 104 -10.67 9.75 14.18
C ALA A 104 -12.02 9.87 13.46
N LEU A 105 -12.06 9.57 12.16
CA LEU A 105 -13.27 9.60 11.32
C LEU A 105 -13.46 8.26 10.61
N PRO A 106 -13.83 7.19 11.34
CA PRO A 106 -13.93 5.84 10.79
C PRO A 106 -14.97 5.72 9.66
N GLU A 107 -16.00 6.55 9.66
CA GLU A 107 -17.06 6.62 8.64
C GLU A 107 -16.60 7.26 7.32
N SER A 108 -15.54 8.07 7.34
CA SER A 108 -15.03 8.71 6.12
C SER A 108 -14.42 7.67 5.18
N THR A 109 -15.06 7.40 4.05
CA THR A 109 -14.63 6.41 3.05
C THR A 109 -13.67 6.97 2.02
N ILE A 110 -13.62 8.31 1.89
CA ILE A 110 -12.80 9.04 0.94
C ILE A 110 -11.89 10.02 1.69
N VAL A 111 -10.65 10.13 1.25
CA VAL A 111 -9.76 11.24 1.57
C VAL A 111 -9.59 12.08 0.31
N ILE A 112 -9.78 13.39 0.44
CA ILE A 112 -9.63 14.34 -0.65
C ILE A 112 -8.24 14.96 -0.58
N PHE A 113 -7.51 14.91 -1.68
CA PHE A 113 -6.26 15.63 -1.90
C PHE A 113 -6.58 16.84 -2.74
N GLN A 114 -6.29 18.01 -2.23
CA GLN A 114 -6.54 19.26 -2.92
C GLN A 114 -5.38 20.24 -2.76
N GLN A 115 -5.23 21.11 -3.75
CA GLN A 115 -4.25 22.19 -3.69
C GLN A 115 -4.59 23.15 -2.54
N SER A 116 -3.56 23.57 -1.84
CA SER A 116 -3.65 24.58 -0.76
C SER A 116 -2.38 25.42 -0.76
N PHE A 117 -2.41 26.55 -0.05
CA PHE A 117 -1.26 27.43 0.13
C PHE A 117 -1.14 27.78 1.62
N SER A 118 0.10 27.90 2.09
CA SER A 118 0.39 28.39 3.43
C SER A 118 0.06 29.90 3.55
N LEU A 119 0.17 30.43 4.76
CA LEU A 119 0.07 31.89 4.99
C LEU A 119 1.14 32.68 4.23
N ASP A 120 2.29 32.09 4.00
CA ASP A 120 3.42 32.64 3.23
C ASP A 120 3.29 32.37 1.73
N ASN A 121 2.16 31.83 1.29
CA ASN A 121 1.86 31.47 -0.10
C ASN A 121 2.69 30.32 -0.67
N ASP A 122 3.23 29.45 0.19
CA ASP A 122 3.91 28.24 -0.23
C ASP A 122 2.90 27.16 -0.63
N PHE A 123 3.22 26.45 -1.70
CA PHE A 123 2.39 25.32 -2.18
C PHE A 123 2.34 24.20 -1.18
N GLN A 124 1.12 23.71 -0.93
CA GLN A 124 0.83 22.57 -0.08
C GLN A 124 -0.24 21.68 -0.72
N VAL A 125 -0.31 20.45 -0.28
CA VAL A 125 -1.44 19.57 -0.57
C VAL A 125 -2.19 19.32 0.74
N GLU A 126 -3.43 19.77 0.80
CA GLU A 126 -4.33 19.50 1.92
C GLU A 126 -5.01 18.15 1.71
N LEU A 127 -4.91 17.26 2.68
CA LEU A 127 -5.63 16.00 2.77
C LEU A 127 -6.81 16.18 3.71
N VAL A 128 -8.02 15.98 3.17
CA VAL A 128 -9.28 16.20 3.90
C VAL A 128 -9.99 14.88 4.11
N PHE A 129 -10.21 14.51 5.36
CA PHE A 129 -11.03 13.37 5.77
C PHE A 129 -12.37 13.87 6.27
N GLY A 130 -13.49 13.31 5.81
CA GLY A 130 -14.84 13.77 6.14
C GLY A 130 -15.19 15.10 5.47
N GLY A 131 -16.31 15.70 5.92
CA GLY A 131 -16.77 16.99 5.38
C GLY A 131 -17.58 16.87 4.09
N ASP A 132 -18.01 15.68 3.71
CA ASP A 132 -18.80 15.41 2.49
C ASP A 132 -20.22 16.01 2.58
N ILE A 133 -20.67 16.32 3.80
CA ILE A 133 -21.97 16.91 4.10
C ILE A 133 -21.73 18.20 4.89
N GLU A 134 -22.50 19.23 4.60
CA GLU A 134 -22.50 20.47 5.37
C GLU A 134 -22.70 20.16 6.86
N TYR A 135 -21.83 20.73 7.73
CA TYR A 135 -21.77 20.47 9.19
C TYR A 135 -21.25 19.09 9.63
N ALA A 136 -20.72 18.28 8.73
CA ALA A 136 -20.03 17.02 9.10
C ALA A 136 -18.67 17.30 9.75
N ASN A 137 -18.21 16.36 10.59
CA ASN A 137 -16.86 16.41 11.14
C ASN A 137 -15.82 16.30 10.03
N LYS A 138 -14.78 17.10 10.15
CA LYS A 138 -13.71 17.21 9.17
C LYS A 138 -12.35 17.21 9.87
N VAL A 139 -11.39 16.50 9.32
CA VAL A 139 -9.97 16.58 9.70
C VAL A 139 -9.17 16.91 8.44
N SER A 140 -8.39 17.99 8.52
CA SER A 140 -7.47 18.40 7.46
C SER A 140 -6.03 18.24 7.90
N TYR A 141 -5.17 17.79 6.99
CA TYR A 141 -3.74 17.66 7.19
C TYR A 141 -2.99 18.19 5.97
N CYS A 142 -2.07 19.13 6.17
CA CYS A 142 -1.28 19.71 5.07
C CYS A 142 0.05 19.01 4.94
N LEU A 143 0.35 18.53 3.74
CA LEU A 143 1.68 18.07 3.33
C LEU A 143 2.37 19.16 2.55
N THR A 144 3.66 19.32 2.82
CA THR A 144 4.55 20.28 2.16
C THR A 144 5.66 19.56 1.39
N ASN A 145 6.60 20.32 0.82
CA ASN A 145 7.82 19.80 0.19
C ASN A 145 7.56 18.85 -1.00
N PHE A 146 6.61 19.22 -1.86
CA PHE A 146 6.37 18.50 -3.09
C PHE A 146 7.34 18.94 -4.20
N GLU A 147 7.96 17.98 -4.86
CA GLU A 147 8.51 18.18 -6.20
C GLU A 147 7.33 18.29 -7.16
N GLN A 148 7.26 19.37 -7.93
CA GLN A 148 6.15 19.68 -8.82
C GLN A 148 6.59 19.57 -10.28
N ASN A 149 5.85 18.77 -11.05
CA ASN A 149 6.03 18.62 -12.49
C ASN A 149 4.71 18.97 -13.21
N ASN A 150 4.68 20.08 -13.96
CA ASN A 150 3.52 20.50 -14.75
C ASN A 150 2.21 20.64 -13.93
N VAL A 151 2.28 21.23 -12.74
CA VAL A 151 1.09 21.55 -11.93
C VAL A 151 0.62 22.95 -12.33
N SER A 152 -0.30 23.03 -13.28
CA SER A 152 -0.79 24.31 -13.82
C SER A 152 -2.20 24.70 -13.42
N THR A 153 -2.92 23.81 -12.72
CA THR A 153 -4.34 24.00 -12.38
C THR A 153 -4.65 23.52 -10.97
N ASP A 154 -5.65 24.12 -10.36
CA ASP A 154 -6.24 23.61 -9.13
C ASP A 154 -6.70 22.18 -9.35
N PHE A 155 -6.43 21.32 -8.37
CA PHE A 155 -6.87 19.92 -8.41
C PHE A 155 -7.61 19.55 -7.13
N ARG A 156 -8.51 18.57 -7.30
CA ARG A 156 -9.22 17.92 -6.20
C ARG A 156 -9.43 16.45 -6.56
N LEU A 157 -8.79 15.55 -5.82
CA LEU A 157 -8.77 14.11 -6.10
C LEU A 157 -9.21 13.34 -4.87
N GLY A 158 -10.18 12.46 -5.01
CA GLY A 158 -10.63 11.55 -3.96
C GLY A 158 -9.95 10.19 -4.06
N PHE A 159 -9.51 9.63 -2.93
CA PHE A 159 -8.98 8.28 -2.86
C PHE A 159 -9.63 7.52 -1.69
N SER A 160 -9.55 6.18 -1.72
CA SER A 160 -10.02 5.37 -0.60
C SER A 160 -9.21 5.64 0.65
N SER A 161 -9.85 6.23 1.67
CA SER A 161 -9.22 6.52 2.95
C SER A 161 -8.87 5.25 3.72
N GLU A 162 -9.64 4.16 3.53
CA GLU A 162 -9.39 2.86 4.14
C GLU A 162 -8.15 2.21 3.57
N LEU A 163 -8.06 2.11 2.22
CA LEU A 163 -6.87 1.56 1.55
C LEU A 163 -5.61 2.35 1.91
N LEU A 164 -5.69 3.69 1.92
CA LEU A 164 -4.57 4.53 2.33
C LEU A 164 -4.11 4.19 3.75
N LYS A 165 -5.03 4.13 4.72
CA LYS A 165 -4.73 3.79 6.11
C LYS A 165 -4.12 2.38 6.23
N GLU A 166 -4.69 1.38 5.58
CA GLU A 166 -4.21 -0.01 5.62
C GLU A 166 -2.79 -0.11 5.07
N ILE A 167 -2.52 0.49 3.90
CA ILE A 167 -1.20 0.49 3.29
C ILE A 167 -0.18 1.19 4.19
N LEU A 168 -0.49 2.38 4.71
CA LEU A 168 0.39 3.11 5.62
C LEU A 168 0.64 2.33 6.92
N THR A 169 -0.39 1.65 7.46
CA THR A 169 -0.27 0.87 8.69
C THR A 169 0.66 -0.34 8.52
N VAL A 170 0.53 -1.09 7.43
CA VAL A 170 1.37 -2.26 7.15
C VAL A 170 2.82 -1.86 6.91
N ASN A 171 3.04 -0.71 6.28
CA ASN A 171 4.37 -0.24 5.89
C ASN A 171 4.96 0.83 6.84
N ARG A 172 4.39 1.03 8.02
CA ARG A 172 4.80 2.12 8.95
C ARG A 172 6.26 2.08 9.41
N ASN A 173 6.88 0.90 9.38
CA ASN A 173 8.28 0.70 9.79
C ASN A 173 9.27 0.82 8.62
N SER A 174 8.85 1.32 7.46
CA SER A 174 9.72 1.53 6.31
C SER A 174 10.72 2.64 6.59
N VAL A 175 11.96 2.46 6.15
CA VAL A 175 13.03 3.47 6.29
C VAL A 175 12.90 4.59 5.26
N LYS A 176 12.19 4.34 4.16
CA LYS A 176 11.89 5.34 3.14
C LYS A 176 10.49 5.11 2.61
N THR A 177 9.71 6.20 2.56
CA THR A 177 8.36 6.20 2.00
C THR A 177 8.22 7.35 1.03
N LYS A 178 7.79 7.06 -0.19
CA LYS A 178 7.55 8.05 -1.24
C LYS A 178 6.11 8.00 -1.69
N MET A 179 5.48 9.16 -1.80
CA MET A 179 4.14 9.32 -2.37
C MET A 179 4.24 10.13 -3.65
N SER A 180 3.59 9.66 -4.70
CA SER A 180 3.51 10.31 -5.98
C SER A 180 2.06 10.40 -6.44
N LEU A 181 1.64 11.57 -6.92
CA LEU A 181 0.29 11.82 -7.40
C LEU A 181 0.34 12.22 -8.88
N ASN A 182 -0.46 11.55 -9.69
CA ASN A 182 -0.80 11.99 -11.03
C ASN A 182 -2.16 12.68 -10.98
N LEU A 183 -2.26 13.88 -11.55
CA LEU A 183 -3.49 14.68 -11.49
C LEU A 183 -4.66 14.13 -12.32
N GLU A 184 -4.42 13.12 -13.15
CA GLU A 184 -5.47 12.35 -13.81
C GLU A 184 -6.19 11.38 -12.88
N GLY A 185 -5.63 11.18 -11.67
CA GLY A 185 -6.28 10.42 -10.60
C GLY A 185 -5.61 9.09 -10.23
N LEU A 186 -4.30 9.07 -10.22
CA LEU A 186 -3.52 7.93 -9.74
C LEU A 186 -2.62 8.35 -8.59
N MET A 187 -2.60 7.58 -7.51
CA MET A 187 -1.65 7.67 -6.42
C MET A 187 -0.73 6.46 -6.44
N LYS A 188 0.58 6.70 -6.31
CA LYS A 188 1.60 5.67 -6.12
C LYS A 188 2.24 5.85 -4.75
N LEU A 189 2.32 4.77 -3.98
CA LEU A 189 3.02 4.71 -2.71
C LEU A 189 4.14 3.68 -2.80
N GLU A 190 5.35 4.10 -2.49
CA GLU A 190 6.56 3.26 -2.53
C GLU A 190 7.20 3.23 -1.14
N PHE A 191 7.52 2.03 -0.68
CA PHE A 191 8.11 1.79 0.63
C PHE A 191 9.37 0.95 0.49
N LEU A 192 10.37 1.26 1.31
CA LEU A 192 11.59 0.48 1.44
C LEU A 192 11.81 0.16 2.93
N THR A 193 11.96 -1.12 3.26
CA THR A 193 12.32 -1.54 4.61
C THR A 193 13.84 -1.56 4.81
N SER A 194 14.29 -1.62 6.07
CA SER A 194 15.71 -1.82 6.41
C SER A 194 16.31 -3.11 5.84
N GLU A 195 15.47 -4.11 5.57
CA GLU A 195 15.85 -5.41 5.02
C GLU A 195 15.92 -5.42 3.49
N GLY A 196 15.65 -4.27 2.84
CA GLY A 196 15.67 -4.14 1.38
C GLY A 196 14.40 -4.59 0.68
N ILE A 197 13.32 -4.88 1.43
CA ILE A 197 12.02 -5.20 0.84
C ILE A 197 11.42 -3.91 0.26
N LYS A 198 11.04 -3.96 -1.00
CA LYS A 198 10.34 -2.86 -1.70
C LYS A 198 8.88 -3.22 -1.87
N SER A 199 7.99 -2.31 -1.48
CA SER A 199 6.55 -2.44 -1.70
C SER A 199 6.06 -1.23 -2.47
N THR A 200 5.30 -1.47 -3.54
CA THR A 200 4.71 -0.42 -4.38
C THR A 200 3.21 -0.66 -4.50
N TYR A 201 2.44 0.39 -4.26
CA TYR A 201 0.98 0.35 -4.35
C TYR A 201 0.49 1.45 -5.28
N TYR A 202 -0.42 1.11 -6.17
CA TYR A 202 -1.11 2.04 -7.06
C TYR A 202 -2.59 2.07 -6.68
N ILE A 203 -3.10 3.25 -6.38
CA ILE A 203 -4.50 3.48 -5.97
C ILE A 203 -5.14 4.42 -6.99
N VAL A 204 -6.28 4.01 -7.54
CA VAL A 204 -7.05 4.81 -8.50
C VAL A 204 -8.01 5.72 -7.74
N LYS A 205 -8.23 6.93 -8.27
CA LYS A 205 -9.20 7.89 -7.71
C LYS A 205 -10.60 7.30 -7.63
N LYS A 206 -11.35 7.80 -6.67
CA LYS A 206 -12.80 7.63 -6.54
C LYS A 206 -13.53 8.89 -6.99
N ASP A 207 -14.74 8.71 -7.47
CA ASP A 207 -15.64 9.85 -7.72
C ASP A 207 -16.01 10.53 -6.42
N ILE A 208 -15.97 11.86 -6.40
CA ILE A 208 -16.28 12.75 -5.27
C ILE A 208 -17.41 13.70 -5.64
#